data_e3279c78203fd08df2bc01a5047c1fb0
#
_entry.id   e3279c78203fd08df2bc01a5047c1fb0
#
_cell.length_a   1.000
_cell.length_b   1.000
_cell.length_c   1.000
_cell.angle_alpha   90.00
_cell.angle_beta   90.00
_cell.angle_gamma   90.00
#
_symmetry.space_group_name_H-M   'P 1'
#
loop_
_entity.id
_entity.type
_entity.pdbx_description
1 polymer ?
#
loop_
_entity_poly.entity_id
_entity_poly.type
_entity_poly.pdbx_seq_one_letter_code
_entity_poly.pdbx_strand_id
1 'polypeptide(L)'
;MAYLFTSESVSEGHPDKVADQISDALIDNFLAFDPESKVACETLVTTGQVILAGEVKSKIYLDVQQIARDVIRKIGYTKSEYMFEANSCGVLSAIHEQSQDINQGVDRSNKEDQGAGDQGMMFGYATNETEAYMPLALDLSHKLLQELAALRRENSDISYLRPDAKSQVTLEYDDNNKPVRIDAIVISTQHDDFDDEPTMLAKIKKDILEILIPRVVEKNPAYAHLFNDRIQYHINPTGKFVIGGPHGDTGLTGRKIIVDTYGGKGAHGGGAFSGKDPSKVDRSAAYATRHIAKNLVAAGVAEEILVQVSYAIGVAKPMGIYINTYGTSKLNLTDGEIAKKVEELFDMRPYFIEQRLKLRNPIYSETAAYGHMGRTPETVTKTFRSPNGEEKQITVELFTWEKLDYVDKVKSAFGI
;
A
#
# COMPACT_ATOMS: atom_id res chain seq x y z
N MET A 1 -0.94 24.77 -21.07
CA MET A 1 -1.90 25.31 -20.06
C MET A 1 -1.71 24.54 -18.76
N ALA A 2 -1.62 25.25 -17.64
CA ALA A 2 -1.59 24.59 -16.35
C ALA A 2 -2.84 23.71 -16.15
N TYR A 3 -2.69 22.56 -15.48
CA TYR A 3 -3.80 21.66 -15.17
C TYR A 3 -3.76 21.23 -13.71
N LEU A 4 -4.93 20.86 -13.18
CA LEU A 4 -5.05 20.35 -11.82
C LEU A 4 -5.08 18.82 -11.83
N PHE A 5 -4.35 18.21 -10.91
CA PHE A 5 -4.39 16.78 -10.66
C PHE A 5 -4.57 16.51 -9.17
N THR A 6 -5.41 15.54 -8.84
CA THR A 6 -5.79 15.21 -7.46
C THR A 6 -5.50 13.75 -7.16
N SER A 7 -4.93 13.51 -5.98
CA SER A 7 -4.85 12.18 -5.37
C SER A 7 -5.39 12.20 -3.96
N GLU A 8 -5.76 11.03 -3.47
CA GLU A 8 -6.30 10.84 -2.13
C GLU A 8 -5.59 9.74 -1.35
N SER A 9 -5.71 9.76 -0.05
CA SER A 9 -5.31 8.69 0.85
C SER A 9 -6.35 8.47 1.94
N VAL A 10 -6.27 7.30 2.58
CA VAL A 10 -7.08 6.97 3.76
C VAL A 10 -6.17 6.47 4.87
N SER A 11 -6.58 6.72 6.13
CA SER A 11 -5.81 6.31 7.30
C SER A 11 -5.86 4.80 7.54
N GLU A 12 -5.00 4.31 8.41
CA GLU A 12 -5.01 2.93 8.91
C GLU A 12 -6.34 2.53 9.56
N GLY A 13 -7.11 3.49 10.07
CA GLY A 13 -8.43 3.27 10.68
C GLY A 13 -9.60 3.29 9.70
N HIS A 14 -9.38 3.61 8.43
CA HIS A 14 -10.42 3.50 7.42
C HIS A 14 -10.88 2.04 7.28
N PRO A 15 -12.19 1.76 7.17
CA PRO A 15 -12.74 0.39 7.15
C PRO A 15 -12.02 -0.55 6.18
N ASP A 16 -11.81 -0.12 4.92
CA ASP A 16 -11.11 -0.95 3.93
C ASP A 16 -9.66 -1.21 4.33
N LYS A 17 -8.97 -0.25 4.97
CA LYS A 17 -7.58 -0.46 5.42
C LYS A 17 -7.50 -1.27 6.71
N VAL A 18 -8.52 -1.27 7.55
CA VAL A 18 -8.65 -2.23 8.66
C VAL A 18 -8.73 -3.65 8.11
N ALA A 19 -9.55 -3.87 7.07
CA ALA A 19 -9.68 -5.15 6.40
C ALA A 19 -8.35 -5.61 5.76
N ASP A 20 -7.66 -4.73 5.03
CA ASP A 20 -6.36 -5.01 4.43
C ASP A 20 -5.30 -5.39 5.47
N GLN A 21 -5.22 -4.65 6.58
CA GLN A 21 -4.27 -4.92 7.65
C GLN A 21 -4.52 -6.26 8.35
N ILE A 22 -5.77 -6.65 8.55
CA ILE A 22 -6.11 -7.97 9.10
C ILE A 22 -5.69 -9.06 8.12
N SER A 23 -6.03 -8.94 6.85
CA SER A 23 -5.67 -9.91 5.81
C SER A 23 -4.15 -10.08 5.68
N ASP A 24 -3.38 -9.00 5.68
CA ASP A 24 -1.91 -9.07 5.59
C ASP A 24 -1.24 -9.56 6.87
N ALA A 25 -1.83 -9.31 8.04
CA ALA A 25 -1.36 -9.91 9.28
C ALA A 25 -1.52 -11.45 9.27
N LEU A 26 -2.59 -11.98 8.67
CA LEU A 26 -2.74 -13.42 8.47
C LEU A 26 -1.65 -13.97 7.56
N ILE A 27 -1.35 -13.31 6.42
CA ILE A 27 -0.25 -13.70 5.53
C ILE A 27 1.07 -13.79 6.29
N ASP A 28 1.42 -12.74 7.04
CA ASP A 28 2.68 -12.70 7.79
C ASP A 28 2.78 -13.82 8.81
N ASN A 29 1.71 -14.08 9.54
CA ASN A 29 1.71 -15.15 10.54
C ASN A 29 1.82 -16.55 9.92
N PHE A 30 1.16 -16.81 8.78
CA PHE A 30 1.34 -18.08 8.07
C PHE A 30 2.77 -18.24 7.55
N LEU A 31 3.32 -17.22 6.87
CA LEU A 31 4.67 -17.28 6.30
C LEU A 31 5.76 -17.36 7.37
N ALA A 32 5.53 -16.79 8.56
CA ALA A 32 6.50 -16.86 9.66
C ALA A 32 6.79 -18.29 10.09
N PHE A 33 5.78 -19.16 10.10
CA PHE A 33 5.92 -20.57 10.54
C PHE A 33 6.04 -21.55 9.37
N ASP A 34 5.43 -21.24 8.21
CA ASP A 34 5.53 -22.04 7.00
C ASP A 34 5.69 -21.13 5.77
N PRO A 35 6.94 -20.87 5.32
CA PRO A 35 7.19 -20.01 4.15
C PRO A 35 6.58 -20.52 2.84
N GLU A 36 6.21 -21.81 2.77
CA GLU A 36 5.55 -22.40 1.60
C GLU A 36 4.02 -22.26 1.64
N SER A 37 3.46 -21.60 2.68
CA SER A 37 2.03 -21.38 2.79
C SER A 37 1.45 -20.72 1.54
N LYS A 38 0.28 -21.21 1.12
CA LYS A 38 -0.56 -20.58 0.09
C LYS A 38 -1.76 -19.97 0.80
N VAL A 39 -1.95 -18.68 0.63
CA VAL A 39 -2.96 -17.92 1.37
C VAL A 39 -3.66 -16.97 0.42
N ALA A 40 -4.99 -17.04 0.41
CA ALA A 40 -5.87 -16.07 -0.20
C ALA A 40 -6.96 -15.78 0.82
N CYS A 41 -6.77 -14.75 1.65
CA CYS A 41 -7.67 -14.40 2.74
C CYS A 41 -8.19 -12.98 2.57
N GLU A 42 -9.49 -12.87 2.52
CA GLU A 42 -10.21 -11.61 2.46
C GLU A 42 -10.92 -11.35 3.78
N THR A 43 -11.03 -10.09 4.15
CA THR A 43 -11.65 -9.63 5.39
C THR A 43 -12.78 -8.67 5.06
N LEU A 44 -13.94 -8.86 5.69
CA LEU A 44 -15.01 -7.88 5.78
C LEU A 44 -15.07 -7.37 7.22
N VAL A 45 -15.16 -6.06 7.38
CA VAL A 45 -15.38 -5.40 8.69
C VAL A 45 -16.62 -4.52 8.60
N THR A 46 -17.45 -4.57 9.64
CA THR A 46 -18.65 -3.74 9.77
C THR A 46 -18.95 -3.52 11.25
N THR A 47 -20.05 -2.85 11.60
CA THR A 47 -20.45 -2.61 13.00
C THR A 47 -20.35 -3.89 13.84
N GLY A 48 -19.45 -3.89 14.81
CA GLY A 48 -19.28 -4.97 15.77
C GLY A 48 -18.85 -6.33 15.20
N GLN A 49 -18.46 -6.42 13.93
CA GLN A 49 -18.16 -7.72 13.29
C GLN A 49 -16.94 -7.67 12.35
N VAL A 50 -16.24 -8.80 12.33
CA VAL A 50 -15.19 -9.15 11.36
C VAL A 50 -15.54 -10.52 10.75
N ILE A 51 -15.48 -10.64 9.45
CA ILE A 51 -15.62 -11.90 8.73
C ILE A 51 -14.34 -12.15 7.95
N LEU A 52 -13.68 -13.27 8.22
CA LEU A 52 -12.51 -13.75 7.54
C LEU A 52 -12.94 -14.87 6.59
N ALA A 53 -12.66 -14.73 5.30
CA ALA A 53 -13.03 -15.73 4.29
C ALA A 53 -11.85 -15.99 3.35
N GLY A 54 -11.84 -17.15 2.71
CA GLY A 54 -10.83 -17.51 1.72
C GLY A 54 -10.22 -18.89 1.91
N GLU A 55 -9.09 -19.12 1.28
CA GLU A 55 -8.44 -20.42 1.22
C GLU A 55 -7.01 -20.36 1.75
N VAL A 56 -6.64 -21.37 2.54
CA VAL A 56 -5.31 -21.54 3.10
C VAL A 56 -4.82 -22.98 2.91
N LYS A 57 -3.57 -23.13 2.46
CA LYS A 57 -2.81 -24.37 2.51
C LYS A 57 -1.53 -24.10 3.28
N SER A 58 -1.44 -24.59 4.51
CA SER A 58 -0.30 -24.40 5.40
C SER A 58 -0.13 -25.60 6.33
N LYS A 59 1.06 -25.77 6.85
CA LYS A 59 1.38 -26.80 7.85
C LYS A 59 1.09 -26.33 9.30
N ILE A 60 0.76 -25.05 9.47
CA ILE A 60 0.51 -24.47 10.79
C ILE A 60 -0.97 -24.14 10.98
N TYR A 61 -1.47 -24.41 12.18
CA TYR A 61 -2.73 -23.84 12.66
C TYR A 61 -2.46 -22.51 13.34
N LEU A 62 -3.29 -21.50 13.08
CA LEU A 62 -3.23 -20.18 13.70
C LEU A 62 -4.57 -19.83 14.37
N ASP A 63 -4.50 -19.08 15.46
CA ASP A 63 -5.67 -18.40 16.03
C ASP A 63 -5.93 -17.10 15.22
N VAL A 64 -6.63 -17.26 14.11
CA VAL A 64 -6.95 -16.15 13.19
C VAL A 64 -7.82 -15.08 13.85
N GLN A 65 -8.63 -15.45 14.86
CA GLN A 65 -9.45 -14.51 15.60
C GLN A 65 -8.58 -13.62 16.49
N GLN A 66 -7.60 -14.20 17.17
CA GLN A 66 -6.68 -13.42 18.01
C GLN A 66 -5.82 -12.46 17.15
N ILE A 67 -5.33 -12.93 16.00
CA ILE A 67 -4.58 -12.08 15.05
C ILE A 67 -5.41 -10.87 14.62
N ALA A 68 -6.68 -11.08 14.24
CA ALA A 68 -7.58 -9.99 13.85
C ALA A 68 -7.78 -8.98 15.01
N ARG A 69 -7.99 -9.46 16.23
CA ARG A 69 -8.14 -8.61 17.42
C ARG A 69 -6.89 -7.79 17.73
N ASP A 70 -5.71 -8.37 17.57
CA ASP A 70 -4.44 -7.67 17.79
C ASP A 70 -4.22 -6.54 16.78
N VAL A 71 -4.60 -6.75 15.52
CA VAL A 71 -4.59 -5.71 14.49
C VAL A 71 -5.56 -4.58 14.84
N ILE A 72 -6.80 -4.89 15.18
CA ILE A 72 -7.83 -3.90 15.56
C ILE A 72 -7.35 -3.06 16.76
N ARG A 73 -6.74 -3.71 17.76
CA ARG A 73 -6.15 -3.04 18.94
C ARG A 73 -5.00 -2.12 18.55
N LYS A 74 -4.09 -2.59 17.69
CA LYS A 74 -2.93 -1.82 17.18
C LYS A 74 -3.38 -0.57 16.43
N ILE A 75 -4.43 -0.65 15.63
CA ILE A 75 -5.01 0.50 14.91
C ILE A 75 -5.56 1.54 15.88
N GLY A 76 -6.10 1.12 17.04
CA GLY A 76 -6.64 2.01 18.06
C GLY A 76 -8.15 1.92 18.26
N TYR A 77 -8.81 0.91 17.69
CA TYR A 77 -10.21 0.61 18.02
C TYR A 77 -10.26 -0.18 19.33
N THR A 78 -10.25 0.55 20.45
CA THR A 78 -10.11 0.00 21.82
C THR A 78 -11.24 0.40 22.75
N LYS A 79 -12.19 1.23 22.30
CA LYS A 79 -13.30 1.74 23.10
C LYS A 79 -14.63 1.21 22.58
N SER A 80 -15.50 0.74 23.46
CA SER A 80 -16.82 0.20 23.11
C SER A 80 -17.73 1.22 22.43
N GLU A 81 -17.55 2.51 22.72
CA GLU A 81 -18.31 3.60 22.10
C GLU A 81 -18.05 3.74 20.58
N TYR A 82 -16.97 3.15 20.06
CA TYR A 82 -16.71 3.09 18.62
C TYR A 82 -17.59 2.08 17.90
N MET A 83 -18.38 1.26 18.64
CA MET A 83 -19.25 0.21 18.12
C MET A 83 -18.54 -0.82 17.22
N PHE A 84 -17.22 -0.80 17.27
CA PHE A 84 -16.27 -1.74 16.68
C PHE A 84 -14.97 -1.62 17.47
N GLU A 85 -14.63 -2.66 18.24
CA GLU A 85 -13.42 -2.66 19.07
C GLU A 85 -12.86 -4.06 19.28
N ALA A 86 -11.58 -4.13 19.64
CA ALA A 86 -10.78 -5.35 19.63
C ALA A 86 -11.32 -6.49 20.54
N ASN A 87 -11.93 -6.16 21.69
CA ASN A 87 -12.32 -7.20 22.65
C ASN A 87 -13.74 -7.72 22.45
N SER A 88 -14.68 -6.87 21.97
CA SER A 88 -16.10 -7.21 21.90
C SER A 88 -16.62 -7.48 20.49
N CYS A 89 -15.94 -7.09 19.42
CA CYS A 89 -16.39 -7.42 18.08
C CYS A 89 -16.44 -8.94 17.84
N GLY A 90 -17.50 -9.41 17.18
CA GLY A 90 -17.58 -10.80 16.72
C GLY A 90 -16.56 -11.04 15.61
N VAL A 91 -15.78 -12.14 15.70
CA VAL A 91 -14.87 -12.54 14.63
C VAL A 91 -15.29 -13.91 14.13
N LEU A 92 -15.78 -13.95 12.88
CA LEU A 92 -16.23 -15.16 12.20
C LEU A 92 -15.15 -15.60 11.20
N SER A 93 -14.89 -16.90 11.12
CA SER A 93 -13.97 -17.48 10.15
C SER A 93 -14.72 -18.43 9.23
N ALA A 94 -14.63 -18.16 7.94
CA ALA A 94 -15.07 -19.01 6.83
C ALA A 94 -13.86 -19.36 5.94
N ILE A 95 -12.67 -19.49 6.55
CA ILE A 95 -11.44 -19.94 5.87
C ILE A 95 -11.50 -21.46 5.74
N HIS A 96 -11.20 -21.95 4.53
CA HIS A 96 -11.17 -23.38 4.23
C HIS A 96 -9.87 -23.76 3.50
N GLU A 97 -9.67 -25.06 3.23
CA GLU A 97 -8.50 -25.56 2.54
C GLU A 97 -8.55 -25.21 1.04
N GLN A 98 -7.39 -24.86 0.48
CA GLN A 98 -7.27 -24.49 -0.94
C GLN A 98 -7.60 -25.67 -1.86
N SER A 99 -8.33 -25.39 -2.95
CA SER A 99 -8.66 -26.37 -4.00
C SER A 99 -7.42 -27.00 -4.61
N GLN A 100 -7.43 -28.33 -4.77
CA GLN A 100 -6.36 -29.09 -5.42
C GLN A 100 -6.22 -28.72 -6.91
N ASP A 101 -7.29 -28.33 -7.58
CA ASP A 101 -7.28 -28.01 -9.01
C ASP A 101 -6.46 -26.75 -9.32
N ILE A 102 -6.53 -25.74 -8.45
CA ILE A 102 -5.72 -24.52 -8.59
C ILE A 102 -4.23 -24.81 -8.39
N ASN A 103 -3.89 -25.71 -7.47
CA ASN A 103 -2.50 -26.07 -7.19
C ASN A 103 -1.79 -26.74 -8.35
N GLN A 104 -2.48 -27.49 -9.21
CA GLN A 104 -1.86 -28.19 -10.35
C GLN A 104 -1.19 -27.24 -11.35
N GLY A 105 -1.71 -26.01 -11.49
CA GLY A 105 -1.15 -25.00 -12.39
C GLY A 105 0.07 -24.28 -11.83
N VAL A 106 0.16 -24.18 -10.50
CA VAL A 106 1.18 -23.38 -9.80
C VAL A 106 2.36 -24.23 -9.35
N ASP A 107 2.09 -25.37 -8.69
CA ASP A 107 3.13 -26.25 -8.15
C ASP A 107 3.72 -27.13 -9.27
N ARG A 108 5.02 -27.02 -9.49
CA ARG A 108 5.79 -27.82 -10.47
C ARG A 108 6.89 -28.59 -9.76
N SER A 109 7.30 -29.72 -10.33
CA SER A 109 8.43 -30.54 -9.83
C SER A 109 9.75 -29.73 -9.79
N ASN A 110 9.96 -28.87 -10.79
CA ASN A 110 11.01 -27.88 -10.78
C ASN A 110 10.42 -26.52 -10.36
N LYS A 111 10.93 -25.92 -9.28
CA LYS A 111 10.43 -24.64 -8.75
C LYS A 111 10.60 -23.48 -9.73
N GLU A 112 11.61 -23.51 -10.61
CA GLU A 112 11.83 -22.48 -11.63
C GLU A 112 10.70 -22.42 -12.68
N ASP A 113 9.96 -23.53 -12.85
CA ASP A 113 8.83 -23.65 -13.77
C ASP A 113 7.48 -23.32 -13.09
N GLN A 114 7.51 -22.77 -11.87
CA GLN A 114 6.30 -22.31 -11.16
C GLN A 114 5.46 -21.43 -12.10
N GLY A 115 4.24 -21.87 -12.39
CA GLY A 115 3.29 -21.10 -13.20
C GLY A 115 2.69 -19.93 -12.45
N ALA A 116 2.20 -18.94 -13.20
CA ALA A 116 1.41 -17.85 -12.61
C ALA A 116 0.12 -18.42 -12.00
N GLY A 117 -0.20 -18.00 -10.77
CA GLY A 117 -1.37 -18.46 -10.04
C GLY A 117 -2.70 -17.98 -10.63
N ASP A 118 -2.66 -16.98 -11.50
CA ASP A 118 -3.80 -16.45 -12.23
C ASP A 118 -3.35 -15.83 -13.56
N GLN A 119 -4.31 -15.55 -14.44
CA GLN A 119 -4.11 -14.64 -15.55
C GLN A 119 -4.23 -13.20 -15.08
N GLY A 120 -3.61 -12.25 -15.78
CA GLY A 120 -3.79 -10.84 -15.48
C GLY A 120 -2.71 -9.95 -16.08
N MET A 121 -2.90 -8.65 -15.86
CA MET A 121 -1.91 -7.62 -16.18
C MET A 121 -1.60 -6.83 -14.90
N MET A 122 -0.31 -6.59 -14.67
CA MET A 122 0.17 -5.86 -13.50
C MET A 122 1.02 -4.69 -13.95
N PHE A 123 0.98 -3.61 -13.18
CA PHE A 123 1.63 -2.37 -13.52
C PHE A 123 2.59 -1.90 -12.44
N GLY A 124 3.70 -1.33 -12.88
CA GLY A 124 4.62 -0.55 -12.07
C GLY A 124 4.76 0.84 -12.66
N TYR A 125 4.87 1.84 -11.81
CA TYR A 125 5.05 3.22 -12.22
C TYR A 125 6.11 3.90 -11.35
N ALA A 126 6.85 4.83 -11.92
CA ALA A 126 7.76 5.72 -11.21
C ALA A 126 7.85 7.07 -11.92
N THR A 127 8.03 8.12 -11.16
CA THR A 127 8.27 9.50 -11.64
C THR A 127 9.33 10.17 -10.77
N ASN A 128 10.03 11.13 -11.31
CA ASN A 128 11.04 11.90 -10.57
C ASN A 128 10.45 13.09 -9.76
N GLU A 129 9.12 13.10 -9.53
CA GLU A 129 8.47 14.17 -8.76
C GLU A 129 8.89 14.19 -7.29
N THR A 130 9.21 13.03 -6.72
CA THR A 130 9.63 12.88 -5.31
C THR A 130 10.90 12.04 -5.21
N GLU A 131 11.60 12.13 -4.07
CA GLU A 131 12.76 11.29 -3.76
C GLU A 131 12.42 9.80 -3.71
N ALA A 132 11.17 9.48 -3.35
CA ALA A 132 10.64 8.11 -3.37
C ALA A 132 10.24 7.64 -4.78
N TYR A 133 10.37 8.49 -5.80
CA TYR A 133 9.90 8.23 -7.17
C TYR A 133 8.40 7.95 -7.26
N MET A 134 7.61 8.69 -6.47
CA MET A 134 6.15 8.62 -6.42
C MET A 134 5.50 9.92 -6.92
N PRO A 135 4.24 9.86 -7.37
CA PRO A 135 3.44 11.07 -7.63
C PRO A 135 3.30 11.91 -6.36
N LEU A 136 3.61 13.20 -6.45
CA LEU A 136 3.67 14.09 -5.29
C LEU A 136 2.29 14.27 -4.61
N ALA A 137 1.20 14.34 -5.38
CA ALA A 137 -0.14 14.48 -4.82
C ALA A 137 -0.51 13.32 -3.89
N LEU A 138 -0.19 12.07 -4.29
CA LEU A 138 -0.40 10.89 -3.47
C LEU A 138 0.55 10.86 -2.26
N ASP A 139 1.83 11.14 -2.48
CA ASP A 139 2.85 11.14 -1.41
C ASP A 139 2.48 12.12 -0.29
N LEU A 140 2.06 13.34 -0.64
CA LEU A 140 1.57 14.32 0.34
C LEU A 140 0.28 13.86 1.03
N SER A 141 -0.65 13.23 0.30
CA SER A 141 -1.87 12.67 0.90
C SER A 141 -1.56 11.62 1.95
N HIS A 142 -0.59 10.72 1.69
CA HIS A 142 -0.13 9.74 2.68
C HIS A 142 0.53 10.41 3.89
N LYS A 143 1.43 11.36 3.67
CA LYS A 143 2.16 12.07 4.73
C LYS A 143 1.24 12.83 5.68
N LEU A 144 0.20 13.48 5.16
CA LEU A 144 -0.81 14.13 5.99
C LEU A 144 -1.46 13.16 6.98
N LEU A 145 -1.83 11.96 6.53
CA LEU A 145 -2.50 10.97 7.38
C LEU A 145 -1.53 10.20 8.28
N GLN A 146 -0.29 9.98 7.85
CA GLN A 146 0.75 9.41 8.72
C GLN A 146 1.03 10.31 9.92
N GLU A 147 1.17 11.62 9.69
CA GLU A 147 1.39 12.59 10.78
C GLU A 147 0.15 12.77 11.64
N LEU A 148 -1.06 12.75 11.06
CA LEU A 148 -2.31 12.77 11.82
C LEU A 148 -2.43 11.53 12.74
N ALA A 149 -2.09 10.34 12.25
CA ALA A 149 -2.07 9.12 13.05
C ALA A 149 -0.98 9.15 14.14
N ALA A 150 0.18 9.75 13.85
CA ALA A 150 1.22 9.96 14.86
C ALA A 150 0.74 10.88 15.99
N LEU A 151 0.14 12.03 15.66
CA LEU A 151 -0.46 12.94 16.64
C LEU A 151 -1.52 12.25 17.51
N ARG A 152 -2.37 11.42 16.90
CA ARG A 152 -3.37 10.62 17.62
C ARG A 152 -2.72 9.67 18.64
N ARG A 153 -1.62 8.98 18.27
CA ARG A 153 -0.91 8.06 19.16
C ARG A 153 -0.13 8.76 20.26
N GLU A 154 0.45 9.91 19.98
CA GLU A 154 1.13 10.75 20.97
C GLU A 154 0.16 11.27 22.02
N ASN A 155 -1.10 11.49 21.63
CA ASN A 155 -2.22 11.90 22.50
C ASN A 155 -1.91 13.13 23.39
N SER A 156 -1.10 14.07 22.86
CA SER A 156 -0.67 15.26 23.61
C SER A 156 -1.40 16.51 23.16
N ASP A 157 -1.33 16.84 21.88
CA ASP A 157 -1.82 18.11 21.35
C ASP A 157 -3.26 18.02 20.82
N ILE A 158 -3.61 16.88 20.16
CA ILE A 158 -4.92 16.65 19.57
C ILE A 158 -5.50 15.33 20.11
N SER A 159 -5.95 15.33 21.36
CA SER A 159 -6.39 14.13 22.09
C SER A 159 -7.73 13.54 21.64
N TYR A 160 -8.54 14.30 20.90
CA TYR A 160 -9.87 13.90 20.44
C TYR A 160 -9.87 13.09 19.14
N LEU A 161 -8.72 12.86 18.50
CA LEU A 161 -8.65 12.12 17.23
C LEU A 161 -9.02 10.65 17.41
N ARG A 162 -9.87 10.15 16.48
CA ARG A 162 -10.19 8.74 16.32
C ARG A 162 -9.45 8.13 15.10
N PRO A 163 -9.44 6.80 14.94
CA PRO A 163 -8.58 6.15 13.95
C PRO A 163 -8.91 6.45 12.48
N ASP A 164 -10.17 6.70 12.11
CA ASP A 164 -10.60 6.90 10.72
C ASP A 164 -10.33 8.31 10.23
N ALA A 165 -9.71 8.42 9.07
CA ALA A 165 -9.50 9.71 8.39
C ALA A 165 -9.26 9.53 6.90
N LYS A 166 -9.50 10.61 6.13
CA LYS A 166 -9.22 10.71 4.70
C LYS A 166 -8.50 12.02 4.41
N SER A 167 -7.65 12.00 3.40
CA SER A 167 -7.00 13.20 2.86
C SER A 167 -7.07 13.21 1.34
N GLN A 168 -7.09 14.41 0.77
CA GLN A 168 -7.00 14.62 -0.66
C GLN A 168 -6.13 15.85 -0.93
N VAL A 169 -5.21 15.75 -1.88
CA VAL A 169 -4.33 16.85 -2.29
C VAL A 169 -4.51 17.10 -3.78
N THR A 170 -4.81 18.35 -4.12
CA THR A 170 -4.88 18.83 -5.50
C THR A 170 -3.66 19.71 -5.79
N LEU A 171 -2.89 19.33 -6.79
CA LEU A 171 -1.73 20.08 -7.28
C LEU A 171 -2.00 20.71 -8.64
N GLU A 172 -1.49 21.91 -8.84
CA GLU A 172 -1.38 22.51 -10.16
C GLU A 172 -0.02 22.13 -10.77
N TYR A 173 -0.07 21.69 -12.04
CA TYR A 173 1.09 21.32 -12.85
C TYR A 173 1.25 22.31 -13.99
N ASP A 174 2.49 22.60 -14.39
CA ASP A 174 2.81 23.35 -15.58
C ASP A 174 2.74 22.51 -16.88
N ASP A 175 3.03 23.14 -18.02
CA ASP A 175 3.03 22.46 -19.32
C ASP A 175 4.13 21.40 -19.48
N ASN A 176 5.09 21.33 -18.54
CA ASN A 176 6.17 20.34 -18.50
C ASN A 176 5.92 19.22 -17.47
N ASN A 177 4.67 19.06 -17.01
CA ASN A 177 4.30 18.10 -15.98
C ASN A 177 5.06 18.29 -14.63
N LYS A 178 5.43 19.54 -14.28
CA LYS A 178 6.06 19.83 -13.00
C LYS A 178 5.03 20.43 -12.03
N PRO A 179 4.96 19.94 -10.77
CA PRO A 179 4.07 20.52 -9.77
C PRO A 179 4.56 21.91 -9.39
N VAL A 180 3.68 22.91 -9.44
CA VAL A 180 4.03 24.32 -9.18
C VAL A 180 3.41 24.88 -7.88
N ARG A 181 2.26 24.34 -7.45
CA ARG A 181 1.64 24.72 -6.19
C ARG A 181 0.60 23.69 -5.72
N ILE A 182 0.31 23.72 -4.45
CA ILE A 182 -0.88 23.06 -3.91
C ILE A 182 -2.08 23.99 -4.10
N ASP A 183 -3.13 23.51 -4.76
CA ASP A 183 -4.38 24.25 -4.97
C ASP A 183 -5.35 24.03 -3.81
N ALA A 184 -5.56 22.77 -3.42
CA ALA A 184 -6.46 22.43 -2.33
C ALA A 184 -5.97 21.24 -1.50
N ILE A 185 -6.30 21.25 -0.21
CA ILE A 185 -6.13 20.13 0.72
C ILE A 185 -7.47 19.86 1.40
N VAL A 186 -7.95 18.63 1.30
CA VAL A 186 -9.13 18.15 2.04
C VAL A 186 -8.65 17.20 3.12
N ILE A 187 -9.11 17.36 4.37
CA ILE A 187 -8.90 16.41 5.46
C ILE A 187 -10.24 16.18 6.15
N SER A 188 -10.65 14.93 6.21
CA SER A 188 -11.78 14.49 7.03
C SER A 188 -11.28 13.53 8.08
N THR A 189 -11.39 13.89 9.36
CA THR A 189 -10.92 13.07 10.48
C THR A 189 -12.04 12.78 11.46
N GLN A 190 -12.15 11.50 11.84
CA GLN A 190 -13.02 11.07 12.92
C GLN A 190 -12.52 11.62 14.25
N HIS A 191 -13.44 12.04 15.12
CA HIS A 191 -13.14 12.68 16.39
C HIS A 191 -14.15 12.31 17.49
N ASP A 192 -13.78 12.54 18.75
CA ASP A 192 -14.71 12.44 19.86
C ASP A 192 -15.79 13.52 19.79
N ASP A 193 -16.94 13.28 20.40
CA ASP A 193 -18.01 14.28 20.56
C ASP A 193 -17.74 15.07 21.85
N PHE A 194 -16.89 16.11 21.76
CA PHE A 194 -16.29 16.77 22.91
C PHE A 194 -16.86 18.16 23.21
N ASP A 195 -17.70 18.73 22.32
CA ASP A 195 -18.33 20.03 22.49
C ASP A 195 -19.52 20.19 21.52
N ASP A 196 -20.16 21.36 21.46
CA ASP A 196 -21.11 21.64 20.39
C ASP A 196 -20.44 21.64 19.00
N GLU A 197 -21.21 21.33 17.95
CA GLU A 197 -20.67 21.14 16.63
C GLU A 197 -19.87 22.32 16.07
N PRO A 198 -20.35 23.60 16.14
CA PRO A 198 -19.58 24.73 15.66
C PRO A 198 -18.24 24.90 16.39
N THR A 199 -18.21 24.72 17.71
CA THR A 199 -17.00 24.80 18.53
C THR A 199 -16.01 23.69 18.17
N MET A 200 -16.48 22.45 18.06
CA MET A 200 -15.65 21.31 17.64
C MET A 200 -15.02 21.55 16.27
N LEU A 201 -15.81 21.94 15.27
CA LEU A 201 -15.31 22.15 13.91
C LEU A 201 -14.30 23.29 13.82
N ALA A 202 -14.53 24.38 14.56
CA ALA A 202 -13.58 25.48 14.64
C ALA A 202 -12.25 25.04 15.26
N LYS A 203 -12.31 24.27 16.36
CA LYS A 203 -11.11 23.72 17.00
C LYS A 203 -10.37 22.73 16.09
N ILE A 204 -11.06 21.79 15.49
CA ILE A 204 -10.46 20.79 14.57
C ILE A 204 -9.75 21.52 13.42
N LYS A 205 -10.42 22.50 12.80
CA LYS A 205 -9.81 23.29 11.72
C LYS A 205 -8.55 24.01 12.20
N LYS A 206 -8.61 24.65 13.37
CA LYS A 206 -7.47 25.35 13.95
C LYS A 206 -6.29 24.39 14.19
N ASP A 207 -6.53 23.27 14.85
CA ASP A 207 -5.48 22.30 15.20
C ASP A 207 -4.85 21.67 13.95
N ILE A 208 -5.64 21.39 12.92
CA ILE A 208 -5.10 20.92 11.63
C ILE A 208 -4.17 21.96 10.99
N LEU A 209 -4.59 23.24 10.95
CA LEU A 209 -3.81 24.31 10.33
C LEU A 209 -2.57 24.71 11.13
N GLU A 210 -2.66 24.71 12.47
CA GLU A 210 -1.59 25.20 13.34
C GLU A 210 -0.65 24.09 13.86
N ILE A 211 -1.07 22.82 13.82
CA ILE A 211 -0.27 21.69 14.34
C ILE A 211 0.08 20.70 13.24
N LEU A 212 -0.92 20.13 12.52
CA LEU A 212 -0.67 19.10 11.52
C LEU A 212 0.10 19.64 10.31
N ILE A 213 -0.39 20.74 9.70
CA ILE A 213 0.23 21.27 8.47
C ILE A 213 1.69 21.69 8.71
N PRO A 214 2.02 22.47 9.77
CA PRO A 214 3.43 22.81 10.07
C PRO A 214 4.30 21.58 10.29
N ARG A 215 3.80 20.56 11.00
CA ARG A 215 4.54 19.32 11.24
C ARG A 215 4.83 18.55 9.94
N VAL A 216 3.87 18.50 9.01
CA VAL A 216 4.08 17.88 7.69
C VAL A 216 5.13 18.66 6.89
N VAL A 217 5.07 19.99 6.90
CA VAL A 217 6.05 20.86 6.21
C VAL A 217 7.45 20.68 6.79
N GLU A 218 7.60 20.69 8.12
CA GLU A 218 8.87 20.51 8.82
C GLU A 218 9.53 19.16 8.45
N LYS A 219 8.75 18.09 8.41
CA LYS A 219 9.25 16.75 8.06
C LYS A 219 9.50 16.56 6.56
N ASN A 220 9.00 17.47 5.73
CA ASN A 220 9.13 17.38 4.26
C ASN A 220 9.63 18.72 3.66
N PRO A 221 10.82 19.18 4.02
CA PRO A 221 11.34 20.50 3.65
C PRO A 221 11.47 20.70 2.13
N ALA A 222 11.66 19.62 1.37
CA ALA A 222 11.72 19.68 -0.09
C ALA A 222 10.44 20.25 -0.73
N TYR A 223 9.29 20.08 -0.08
CA TYR A 223 7.98 20.51 -0.57
C TYR A 223 7.43 21.76 0.14
N ALA A 224 8.19 22.32 1.09
CA ALA A 224 7.75 23.48 1.88
C ALA A 224 7.36 24.68 1.02
N HIS A 225 8.02 24.88 -0.12
CA HIS A 225 7.75 25.95 -1.07
C HIS A 225 6.38 25.87 -1.77
N LEU A 226 5.73 24.70 -1.75
CA LEU A 226 4.40 24.49 -2.31
C LEU A 226 3.29 24.91 -1.34
N PHE A 227 3.61 24.97 -0.03
CA PHE A 227 2.67 25.41 1.01
C PHE A 227 2.68 26.93 1.11
N ASN A 228 1.57 27.56 0.77
CA ASN A 228 1.42 29.01 0.78
C ASN A 228 0.00 29.43 1.21
N ASP A 229 -0.25 30.71 1.36
CA ASP A 229 -1.51 31.30 1.85
C ASP A 229 -2.70 31.20 0.87
N ARG A 230 -2.47 30.71 -0.36
CA ARG A 230 -3.52 30.53 -1.38
C ARG A 230 -4.14 29.15 -1.40
N ILE A 231 -3.67 28.23 -0.54
CA ILE A 231 -4.22 26.87 -0.46
C ILE A 231 -5.65 26.91 0.08
N GLN A 232 -6.57 26.24 -0.60
CA GLN A 232 -7.93 26.05 -0.13
C GLN A 232 -7.98 24.84 0.81
N TYR A 233 -8.21 25.09 2.10
CA TYR A 233 -8.33 24.04 3.11
C TYR A 233 -9.79 23.69 3.38
N HIS A 234 -10.15 22.44 3.16
CA HIS A 234 -11.46 21.84 3.47
C HIS A 234 -11.29 20.82 4.61
N ILE A 235 -11.58 21.26 5.84
CA ILE A 235 -11.43 20.40 7.03
C ILE A 235 -12.80 20.01 7.54
N ASN A 236 -13.09 18.70 7.61
CA ASN A 236 -14.40 18.13 7.93
C ASN A 236 -15.56 18.88 7.24
N PRO A 237 -15.56 19.00 5.90
CA PRO A 237 -16.47 19.91 5.19
C PRO A 237 -17.94 19.50 5.29
N THR A 238 -18.25 18.28 5.69
CA THR A 238 -19.61 17.75 5.88
C THR A 238 -20.16 17.98 7.29
N GLY A 239 -19.38 18.57 8.19
CA GLY A 239 -19.73 18.73 9.60
C GLY A 239 -19.02 17.73 10.52
N LYS A 240 -19.60 17.43 11.67
CA LYS A 240 -19.01 16.50 12.65
C LYS A 240 -18.85 15.08 12.09
N PHE A 241 -17.74 14.42 12.46
CA PHE A 241 -17.42 13.07 12.03
C PHE A 241 -17.11 12.19 13.27
N VAL A 242 -18.11 11.92 14.08
CA VAL A 242 -18.05 11.09 15.29
C VAL A 242 -18.26 9.62 14.95
N ILE A 243 -19.27 9.33 14.09
CA ILE A 243 -19.53 7.98 13.59
C ILE A 243 -18.62 7.74 12.39
N GLY A 244 -17.70 6.79 12.54
CA GLY A 244 -16.72 6.46 11.50
C GLY A 244 -16.13 5.07 11.73
N GLY A 245 -15.09 4.74 10.96
CA GLY A 245 -14.53 3.41 10.96
C GLY A 245 -15.53 2.35 10.51
N PRO A 246 -15.37 1.07 10.89
CA PRO A 246 -16.27 -0.01 10.49
C PRO A 246 -17.72 0.15 10.99
N HIS A 247 -17.97 1.03 11.96
CA HIS A 247 -19.33 1.38 12.37
C HIS A 247 -19.99 2.37 11.39
N GLY A 248 -19.23 3.25 10.78
CA GLY A 248 -19.75 4.23 9.82
C GLY A 248 -19.95 3.65 8.42
N ASP A 249 -19.06 2.77 7.99
CA ASP A 249 -19.10 2.14 6.66
C ASP A 249 -18.44 0.75 6.70
N THR A 250 -18.92 -0.16 5.86
CA THR A 250 -18.37 -1.51 5.72
C THR A 250 -17.05 -1.47 4.94
N GLY A 251 -16.02 -2.13 5.49
CA GLY A 251 -14.72 -2.31 4.84
C GLY A 251 -14.52 -3.70 4.26
N LEU A 252 -13.79 -3.77 3.17
CA LEU A 252 -13.40 -5.01 2.48
C LEU A 252 -11.96 -4.93 2.03
N THR A 253 -11.27 -6.07 2.09
CA THR A 253 -9.92 -6.22 1.52
C THR A 253 -9.91 -5.85 0.04
N GLY A 254 -8.93 -5.04 -0.38
CA GLY A 254 -8.69 -4.74 -1.79
C GLY A 254 -9.59 -3.67 -2.39
N ARG A 255 -10.26 -2.84 -1.59
CA ARG A 255 -11.09 -1.72 -2.08
C ARG A 255 -10.40 -0.37 -2.13
N LYS A 256 -9.09 -0.31 -1.80
CA LYS A 256 -8.27 0.94 -1.85
C LYS A 256 -7.03 0.78 -2.73
N ILE A 257 -7.16 0.01 -3.82
CA ILE A 257 -6.05 -0.36 -4.70
C ILE A 257 -5.35 0.84 -5.37
N ILE A 258 -6.04 1.94 -5.61
CA ILE A 258 -5.46 3.16 -6.17
C ILE A 258 -4.66 3.91 -5.12
N VAL A 259 -5.14 3.97 -3.87
CA VAL A 259 -4.39 4.48 -2.71
C VAL A 259 -3.15 3.63 -2.43
N ASP A 260 -3.26 2.31 -2.61
CA ASP A 260 -2.17 1.36 -2.40
C ASP A 260 -1.04 1.50 -3.42
N THR A 261 -1.30 2.11 -4.58
CA THR A 261 -0.38 2.18 -5.72
C THR A 261 0.05 3.60 -6.07
N TYR A 262 -0.57 4.24 -7.06
CA TYR A 262 -0.02 5.47 -7.67
C TYR A 262 -1.00 6.64 -7.68
N GLY A 263 -2.13 6.55 -6.95
CA GLY A 263 -3.09 7.66 -6.80
C GLY A 263 -3.73 8.14 -8.11
N GLY A 264 -3.78 7.28 -9.13
CA GLY A 264 -4.37 7.59 -10.43
C GLY A 264 -3.37 8.11 -11.50
N LYS A 265 -2.10 8.36 -11.14
CA LYS A 265 -1.07 8.73 -12.14
C LYS A 265 -0.59 7.52 -12.96
N GLY A 266 -0.38 6.39 -12.30
CA GLY A 266 -0.06 5.12 -12.97
C GLY A 266 -1.29 4.23 -13.12
N ALA A 267 -1.30 3.40 -14.16
CA ALA A 267 -2.35 2.40 -14.36
C ALA A 267 -2.33 1.31 -13.27
N HIS A 268 -3.46 0.62 -13.09
CA HIS A 268 -3.64 -0.52 -12.19
C HIS A 268 -4.32 -1.68 -12.91
N GLY A 269 -3.89 -2.91 -12.65
CA GLY A 269 -4.47 -4.12 -13.28
C GLY A 269 -5.81 -4.58 -12.70
N GLY A 270 -6.23 -4.02 -11.56
CA GLY A 270 -7.48 -4.34 -10.88
C GLY A 270 -7.36 -5.37 -9.75
N GLY A 271 -6.26 -6.14 -9.68
CA GLY A 271 -6.03 -7.13 -8.62
C GLY A 271 -5.63 -6.50 -7.28
N ALA A 272 -6.31 -6.88 -6.20
CA ALA A 272 -5.91 -6.51 -4.84
C ALA A 272 -4.58 -7.15 -4.45
N PHE A 273 -3.81 -6.49 -3.56
CA PHE A 273 -2.55 -7.01 -3.02
C PHE A 273 -2.74 -7.70 -1.68
N SER A 274 -3.36 -7.01 -0.71
CA SER A 274 -3.55 -7.53 0.64
C SER A 274 -4.34 -8.82 0.64
N GLY A 275 -4.00 -9.72 1.55
CA GLY A 275 -4.62 -11.05 1.66
C GLY A 275 -4.08 -12.11 0.71
N LYS A 276 -3.13 -11.79 -0.16
CA LYS A 276 -2.53 -12.71 -1.14
C LYS A 276 -1.08 -13.02 -0.82
N ASP A 277 -0.72 -14.31 -0.77
CA ASP A 277 0.67 -14.77 -0.70
C ASP A 277 1.43 -14.49 -2.02
N PRO A 278 2.77 -14.54 -2.04
CA PRO A 278 3.56 -14.13 -3.22
C PRO A 278 3.41 -15.02 -4.46
N SER A 279 2.80 -16.17 -4.40
CA SER A 279 2.49 -16.96 -5.60
C SER A 279 1.40 -16.33 -6.48
N LYS A 280 0.65 -15.36 -5.94
CA LYS A 280 -0.35 -14.59 -6.67
C LYS A 280 0.34 -13.42 -7.37
N VAL A 281 0.39 -13.50 -8.70
CA VAL A 281 1.10 -12.51 -9.54
C VAL A 281 0.50 -11.11 -9.45
N ASP A 282 -0.78 -10.97 -9.10
CA ASP A 282 -1.40 -9.67 -8.80
C ASP A 282 -0.56 -8.84 -7.83
N ARG A 283 0.02 -9.48 -6.83
CA ARG A 283 0.86 -8.84 -5.83
C ARG A 283 2.34 -8.88 -6.22
N SER A 284 2.89 -10.05 -6.45
CA SER A 284 4.33 -10.23 -6.66
C SER A 284 4.84 -9.54 -7.93
N ALA A 285 4.09 -9.64 -9.03
CA ALA A 285 4.49 -8.99 -10.28
C ALA A 285 4.23 -7.48 -10.27
N ALA A 286 3.23 -6.98 -9.53
CA ALA A 286 3.06 -5.54 -9.31
C ALA A 286 4.25 -4.94 -8.54
N TYR A 287 4.76 -5.63 -7.53
CA TYR A 287 5.97 -5.22 -6.82
C TYR A 287 7.21 -5.29 -7.73
N ALA A 288 7.33 -6.34 -8.55
CA ALA A 288 8.44 -6.47 -9.48
C ALA A 288 8.43 -5.39 -10.58
N THR A 289 7.26 -5.04 -11.13
CA THR A 289 7.15 -3.95 -12.11
C THR A 289 7.44 -2.59 -11.48
N ARG A 290 7.07 -2.36 -10.20
CA ARG A 290 7.49 -1.17 -9.46
C ARG A 290 9.00 -1.10 -9.30
N HIS A 291 9.64 -2.19 -8.94
CA HIS A 291 11.11 -2.27 -8.82
C HIS A 291 11.80 -1.92 -10.15
N ILE A 292 11.29 -2.43 -11.26
CA ILE A 292 11.79 -2.10 -12.60
C ILE A 292 11.61 -0.60 -12.88
N ALA A 293 10.38 -0.07 -12.78
CA ALA A 293 10.09 1.32 -13.09
C ALA A 293 10.96 2.29 -12.27
N LYS A 294 11.10 2.03 -10.98
CA LYS A 294 11.90 2.85 -10.07
C LYS A 294 13.39 2.86 -10.43
N ASN A 295 13.96 1.68 -10.72
CA ASN A 295 15.36 1.57 -11.11
C ASN A 295 15.64 2.22 -12.47
N LEU A 296 14.72 2.14 -13.44
CA LEU A 296 14.86 2.80 -14.74
C LEU A 296 14.85 4.32 -14.60
N VAL A 297 13.92 4.90 -13.82
CA VAL A 297 13.86 6.34 -13.59
C VAL A 297 15.10 6.81 -12.82
N ALA A 298 15.49 6.09 -11.77
CA ALA A 298 16.68 6.41 -10.97
C ALA A 298 17.99 6.31 -11.77
N ALA A 299 18.07 5.40 -12.74
CA ALA A 299 19.20 5.30 -13.66
C ALA A 299 19.25 6.43 -14.69
N GLY A 300 18.17 7.18 -14.87
CA GLY A 300 18.11 8.29 -15.82
C GLY A 300 17.62 7.89 -17.22
N VAL A 301 16.95 6.74 -17.36
CA VAL A 301 16.37 6.30 -18.65
C VAL A 301 15.27 7.25 -19.10
N ALA A 302 14.41 7.68 -18.19
CA ALA A 302 13.34 8.66 -18.44
C ALA A 302 12.99 9.38 -17.12
N GLU A 303 12.15 10.42 -17.19
CA GLU A 303 11.65 11.12 -16.00
C GLU A 303 10.42 10.44 -15.40
N GLU A 304 9.67 9.71 -16.22
CA GLU A 304 8.43 9.03 -15.89
C GLU A 304 8.35 7.73 -16.69
N ILE A 305 8.01 6.62 -16.04
CA ILE A 305 7.92 5.31 -16.68
C ILE A 305 6.76 4.50 -16.12
N LEU A 306 5.97 3.93 -17.03
CA LEU A 306 5.01 2.86 -16.77
C LEU A 306 5.56 1.54 -17.32
N VAL A 307 5.48 0.49 -16.50
CA VAL A 307 5.82 -0.88 -16.87
C VAL A 307 4.57 -1.75 -16.72
N GLN A 308 4.17 -2.46 -17.77
CA GLN A 308 3.15 -3.49 -17.70
C GLN A 308 3.78 -4.86 -17.90
N VAL A 309 3.34 -5.85 -17.12
CA VAL A 309 3.59 -7.27 -17.37
C VAL A 309 2.26 -8.02 -17.41
N SER A 310 2.16 -9.07 -18.21
CA SER A 310 0.96 -9.90 -18.29
C SER A 310 1.31 -11.39 -18.24
N TYR A 311 0.39 -12.16 -17.63
CA TYR A 311 0.53 -13.62 -17.49
C TYR A 311 -0.72 -14.35 -17.97
N ALA A 312 -0.50 -15.58 -18.42
CA ALA A 312 -1.54 -16.60 -18.55
C ALA A 312 -1.46 -17.55 -17.34
N ILE A 313 -2.60 -17.99 -16.84
CA ILE A 313 -2.66 -18.92 -15.70
C ILE A 313 -1.85 -20.19 -15.99
N GLY A 314 -1.07 -20.65 -15.01
CA GLY A 314 -0.24 -21.86 -15.11
C GLY A 314 1.01 -21.73 -16.00
N VAL A 315 1.27 -20.57 -16.61
CA VAL A 315 2.44 -20.30 -17.44
C VAL A 315 3.48 -19.50 -16.66
N ALA A 316 4.71 -19.94 -16.62
CA ALA A 316 5.79 -19.27 -15.89
C ALA A 316 6.28 -18.01 -16.61
N LYS A 317 6.49 -18.10 -17.93
CA LYS A 317 6.99 -16.97 -18.71
C LYS A 317 5.89 -15.93 -18.90
N PRO A 318 6.16 -14.62 -18.67
CA PRO A 318 5.22 -13.57 -19.03
C PRO A 318 4.80 -13.63 -20.51
N MET A 319 3.57 -13.21 -20.80
CA MET A 319 3.08 -13.06 -22.16
C MET A 319 3.73 -11.87 -22.88
N GLY A 320 4.16 -10.86 -22.11
CA GLY A 320 4.88 -9.71 -22.62
C GLY A 320 5.18 -8.68 -21.54
N ILE A 321 6.13 -7.81 -21.84
CA ILE A 321 6.46 -6.61 -21.07
C ILE A 321 6.24 -5.40 -21.99
N TYR A 322 5.48 -4.41 -21.49
CA TYR A 322 5.25 -3.15 -22.18
C TYR A 322 5.82 -2.01 -21.33
N ILE A 323 6.47 -1.07 -22.00
CA ILE A 323 7.04 0.15 -21.40
C ILE A 323 6.38 1.36 -22.06
N ASN A 324 6.09 2.39 -21.25
CA ASN A 324 5.73 3.70 -21.71
C ASN A 324 6.53 4.75 -20.94
N THR A 325 7.36 5.51 -21.64
CA THR A 325 8.15 6.61 -21.06
C THR A 325 7.43 7.94 -21.11
N TYR A 326 6.20 7.99 -21.61
CA TYR A 326 5.39 9.22 -21.80
C TYR A 326 6.12 10.31 -22.61
N GLY A 327 7.06 9.90 -23.47
CA GLY A 327 7.89 10.83 -24.24
C GLY A 327 9.00 11.52 -23.45
N THR A 328 9.26 11.08 -22.20
CA THR A 328 10.30 11.66 -21.34
C THR A 328 11.63 10.89 -21.41
N SER A 329 11.76 9.92 -22.32
CA SER A 329 13.00 9.17 -22.51
C SER A 329 14.17 10.12 -22.81
N LYS A 330 15.29 9.88 -22.13
CA LYS A 330 16.56 10.60 -22.36
C LYS A 330 17.49 9.85 -23.31
N LEU A 331 17.03 8.71 -23.83
CA LEU A 331 17.79 7.83 -24.70
C LEU A 331 17.27 7.90 -26.14
N ASN A 332 18.16 7.63 -27.09
CA ASN A 332 17.74 7.45 -28.48
C ASN A 332 17.27 6.01 -28.73
N LEU A 333 16.30 5.56 -27.95
CA LEU A 333 15.66 4.25 -28.01
C LEU A 333 14.14 4.43 -27.96
N THR A 334 13.44 3.60 -28.70
CA THR A 334 11.99 3.47 -28.59
C THR A 334 11.59 2.73 -27.31
N ASP A 335 10.37 2.92 -26.83
CA ASP A 335 9.83 2.19 -25.68
C ASP A 335 9.89 0.66 -25.86
N GLY A 336 9.71 0.17 -27.12
CA GLY A 336 9.84 -1.25 -27.44
C GLY A 336 11.29 -1.78 -27.34
N GLU A 337 12.29 -0.97 -27.67
CA GLU A 337 13.71 -1.33 -27.48
C GLU A 337 14.09 -1.31 -26.01
N ILE A 338 13.54 -0.35 -25.23
CA ILE A 338 13.69 -0.32 -23.77
C ILE A 338 13.08 -1.59 -23.16
N ALA A 339 11.87 -2.01 -23.58
CA ALA A 339 11.20 -3.20 -23.09
C ALA A 339 12.05 -4.47 -23.33
N LYS A 340 12.68 -4.63 -24.51
CA LYS A 340 13.57 -5.77 -24.78
C LYS A 340 14.77 -5.85 -23.83
N LYS A 341 15.40 -4.70 -23.55
CA LYS A 341 16.50 -4.64 -22.59
C LYS A 341 16.04 -4.96 -21.15
N VAL A 342 14.82 -4.56 -20.80
CA VAL A 342 14.22 -4.89 -19.51
C VAL A 342 13.98 -6.41 -19.39
N GLU A 343 13.48 -7.07 -20.44
CA GLU A 343 13.33 -8.54 -20.46
C GLU A 343 14.65 -9.28 -20.23
N GLU A 344 15.76 -8.76 -20.75
CA GLU A 344 17.10 -9.35 -20.58
C GLU A 344 17.65 -9.15 -19.15
N LEU A 345 17.31 -8.02 -18.50
CA LEU A 345 17.82 -7.66 -17.18
C LEU A 345 17.03 -8.26 -16.02
N PHE A 346 15.72 -8.45 -16.20
CA PHE A 346 14.80 -8.80 -15.13
C PHE A 346 14.04 -10.09 -15.48
N ASP A 347 14.40 -11.18 -14.85
CA ASP A 347 13.59 -12.40 -14.97
C ASP A 347 12.26 -12.20 -14.24
N MET A 348 11.16 -12.19 -15.00
CA MET A 348 9.81 -11.95 -14.51
C MET A 348 9.00 -13.24 -14.34
N ARG A 349 9.63 -14.41 -14.34
CA ARG A 349 8.97 -15.65 -13.92
C ARG A 349 8.65 -15.60 -12.43
N PRO A 350 7.48 -16.08 -11.97
CA PRO A 350 7.02 -15.94 -10.58
C PRO A 350 8.04 -16.38 -9.54
N TYR A 351 8.68 -17.53 -9.71
CA TYR A 351 9.72 -18.01 -8.80
C TYR A 351 10.87 -17.00 -8.64
N PHE A 352 11.39 -16.45 -9.75
CA PHE A 352 12.52 -15.53 -9.71
C PHE A 352 12.14 -14.17 -9.13
N ILE A 353 10.89 -13.73 -9.28
CA ILE A 353 10.36 -12.56 -8.59
C ILE A 353 10.37 -12.78 -7.07
N GLU A 354 9.82 -13.92 -6.60
CA GLU A 354 9.80 -14.28 -5.19
C GLU A 354 11.21 -14.30 -4.58
N GLN A 355 12.18 -14.89 -5.29
CA GLN A 355 13.58 -14.96 -4.82
C GLN A 355 14.24 -13.57 -4.80
N ARG A 356 14.14 -12.81 -5.90
CA ARG A 356 14.77 -11.49 -6.04
C ARG A 356 14.26 -10.51 -4.99
N LEU A 357 12.97 -10.51 -4.73
CA LEU A 357 12.32 -9.59 -3.79
C LEU A 357 12.11 -10.20 -2.40
N LYS A 358 12.58 -11.43 -2.15
CA LYS A 358 12.48 -12.13 -0.85
C LYS A 358 11.04 -12.23 -0.32
N LEU A 359 10.07 -12.45 -1.20
CA LEU A 359 8.65 -12.34 -0.88
C LEU A 359 8.09 -13.47 0.00
N ARG A 360 8.83 -14.58 0.22
CA ARG A 360 8.42 -15.66 1.13
C ARG A 360 8.67 -15.35 2.62
N ASN A 361 8.99 -14.10 2.94
CA ASN A 361 9.16 -13.61 4.30
C ASN A 361 7.91 -12.89 4.81
N PRO A 362 7.71 -12.78 6.12
CA PRO A 362 6.58 -12.05 6.71
C PRO A 362 6.81 -10.53 6.66
N ILE A 363 6.56 -9.91 5.51
CA ILE A 363 6.87 -8.51 5.18
C ILE A 363 5.63 -7.70 4.76
N TYR A 364 4.43 -8.23 5.00
CA TYR A 364 3.20 -7.71 4.39
C TYR A 364 2.38 -6.80 5.31
N SER A 365 2.38 -6.99 6.62
CA SER A 365 1.61 -6.16 7.56
C SER A 365 1.91 -4.67 7.43
N GLU A 366 3.17 -4.31 7.15
CA GLU A 366 3.62 -2.93 7.02
C GLU A 366 3.21 -2.27 5.70
N THR A 367 2.79 -3.07 4.71
CA THR A 367 2.33 -2.56 3.41
C THR A 367 0.87 -2.12 3.41
N ALA A 368 0.08 -2.65 4.33
CA ALA A 368 -1.37 -2.60 4.29
C ALA A 368 -1.98 -1.23 4.66
N ALA A 369 -1.16 -0.22 4.97
CA ALA A 369 -1.60 1.16 5.21
C ALA A 369 -0.60 2.15 4.61
N TYR A 370 -1.11 3.30 4.14
CA TYR A 370 -0.31 4.40 3.56
C TYR A 370 0.50 4.01 2.32
N GLY A 371 -0.03 3.12 1.50
CA GLY A 371 0.54 2.71 0.22
C GLY A 371 1.56 1.56 0.32
N HIS A 372 1.55 0.70 -0.68
CA HIS A 372 2.54 -0.36 -0.87
C HIS A 372 3.82 0.12 -1.55
N MET A 373 3.74 1.28 -2.24
CA MET A 373 4.81 1.88 -3.01
C MET A 373 5.29 3.18 -2.36
N GLY A 374 6.50 3.62 -2.72
CA GLY A 374 7.10 4.85 -2.20
C GLY A 374 7.63 4.74 -0.76
N ARG A 375 7.84 3.53 -0.29
CA ARG A 375 8.33 3.26 1.06
C ARG A 375 9.86 3.15 1.08
N THR A 376 10.43 3.29 2.27
CA THR A 376 11.88 3.14 2.47
C THR A 376 12.19 1.70 2.85
N PRO A 377 13.10 1.00 2.12
CA PRO A 377 13.59 -0.30 2.54
C PRO A 377 14.26 -0.24 3.91
N GLU A 378 13.88 -1.15 4.80
CA GLU A 378 14.45 -1.21 6.15
C GLU A 378 14.51 -2.66 6.64
N THR A 379 15.43 -2.94 7.56
CA THR A 379 15.56 -4.25 8.21
C THR A 379 14.96 -4.20 9.60
N VAL A 380 14.00 -5.08 9.87
CA VAL A 380 13.30 -5.16 11.16
C VAL A 380 13.31 -6.58 11.69
N THR A 381 13.23 -6.72 13.02
CA THR A 381 12.99 -8.02 13.67
C THR A 381 11.56 -8.08 14.16
N LYS A 382 10.80 -9.05 13.67
CA LYS A 382 9.39 -9.29 14.01
C LYS A 382 9.28 -10.51 14.91
N THR A 383 8.35 -10.47 15.85
CA THR A 383 8.06 -11.59 16.76
C THR A 383 6.68 -12.15 16.44
N PHE A 384 6.62 -13.46 16.22
CA PHE A 384 5.39 -14.20 15.95
C PHE A 384 5.17 -15.25 17.04
N ARG A 385 3.90 -15.50 17.37
CA ARG A 385 3.50 -16.50 18.37
C ARG A 385 2.53 -17.49 17.77
N SER A 386 2.84 -18.77 17.92
CA SER A 386 1.92 -19.83 17.55
C SER A 386 0.91 -20.11 18.67
N PRO A 387 -0.24 -20.75 18.39
CA PRO A 387 -1.25 -21.08 19.40
C PRO A 387 -0.76 -22.00 20.51
N ASN A 388 0.26 -22.82 20.27
CA ASN A 388 0.90 -23.69 21.27
C ASN A 388 1.97 -22.98 22.11
N GLY A 389 2.13 -21.65 21.96
CA GLY A 389 3.03 -20.82 22.77
C GLY A 389 4.46 -20.74 22.24
N GLU A 390 4.77 -21.31 21.07
CA GLU A 390 6.07 -21.12 20.43
C GLU A 390 6.21 -19.66 19.99
N GLU A 391 7.32 -19.03 20.39
CA GLU A 391 7.68 -17.68 19.96
C GLU A 391 8.84 -17.76 18.96
N LYS A 392 8.67 -17.10 17.79
CA LYS A 392 9.67 -17.06 16.74
C LYS A 392 10.02 -15.61 16.39
N GLN A 393 11.30 -15.28 16.47
CA GLN A 393 11.84 -14.00 16.01
C GLN A 393 12.45 -14.17 14.62
N ILE A 394 12.05 -13.30 13.69
CA ILE A 394 12.51 -13.32 12.30
C ILE A 394 12.96 -11.93 11.93
N THR A 395 14.22 -11.82 11.49
CA THR A 395 14.74 -10.57 10.91
C THR A 395 14.46 -10.58 9.42
N VAL A 396 13.75 -9.58 8.95
CA VAL A 396 13.32 -9.43 7.55
C VAL A 396 13.65 -8.05 7.00
N GLU A 397 13.73 -7.96 5.69
CA GLU A 397 13.91 -6.73 4.95
C GLU A 397 12.56 -6.33 4.33
N LEU A 398 12.01 -5.21 4.77
CA LEU A 398 10.75 -4.65 4.28
C LEU A 398 10.97 -3.88 2.97
N PHE A 399 9.90 -3.78 2.16
CA PHE A 399 9.84 -2.99 0.94
C PHE A 399 10.99 -3.23 -0.05
N THR A 400 11.36 -4.49 -0.24
CA THR A 400 12.50 -4.88 -1.09
C THR A 400 12.37 -4.42 -2.54
N TRP A 401 11.14 -4.23 -3.04
CA TRP A 401 10.86 -3.69 -4.38
C TRP A 401 11.12 -2.19 -4.52
N GLU A 402 11.39 -1.49 -3.42
CA GLU A 402 11.76 -0.08 -3.42
C GLU A 402 13.27 0.14 -3.47
N LYS A 403 14.08 -0.92 -3.51
CA LYS A 403 15.55 -0.81 -3.62
C LYS A 403 16.00 -0.28 -4.97
N LEU A 404 17.12 0.43 -4.95
CA LEU A 404 17.81 0.95 -6.12
C LEU A 404 19.04 0.09 -6.50
N ASP A 405 18.95 -1.22 -6.27
CA ASP A 405 20.04 -2.18 -6.40
C ASP A 405 20.29 -2.65 -7.85
N TYR A 406 19.47 -2.21 -8.80
CA TYR A 406 19.64 -2.46 -10.23
C TYR A 406 20.09 -1.21 -11.02
N VAL A 407 20.25 -0.05 -10.39
CA VAL A 407 20.61 1.21 -11.08
C VAL A 407 21.90 1.05 -11.90
N ASP A 408 22.96 0.50 -11.33
CA ASP A 408 24.24 0.34 -12.04
C ASP A 408 24.14 -0.69 -13.18
N LYS A 409 23.38 -1.77 -12.99
CA LYS A 409 23.11 -2.75 -14.05
C LYS A 409 22.32 -2.13 -15.20
N VAL A 410 21.32 -1.32 -14.88
CA VAL A 410 20.54 -0.57 -15.85
C VAL A 410 21.45 0.38 -16.62
N LYS A 411 22.23 1.22 -15.93
CA LYS A 411 23.17 2.14 -16.57
C LYS A 411 24.11 1.41 -17.53
N SER A 412 24.71 0.31 -17.09
CA SER A 412 25.60 -0.50 -17.94
C SER A 412 24.89 -1.05 -19.17
N ALA A 413 23.67 -1.60 -19.03
CA ALA A 413 22.93 -2.19 -20.14
C ALA A 413 22.44 -1.15 -21.16
N PHE A 414 22.13 0.07 -20.70
CA PHE A 414 21.66 1.16 -21.54
C PHE A 414 22.79 2.07 -22.05
N GLY A 415 24.03 1.94 -21.53
CA GLY A 415 25.19 2.74 -21.93
C GLY A 415 25.13 4.19 -21.41
N ILE A 416 24.63 4.41 -20.20
CA ILE A 416 24.48 5.73 -19.56
C ILE A 416 25.22 5.81 -18.22
#